data_6085461fd9d12bcff3b8390fc7539d8d
#
_entry.id   6085461fd9d12bcff3b8390fc7539d8d
#
_cell.length_a   1.000
_cell.length_b   1.000
_cell.length_c   1.000
_cell.angle_alpha   90.00
_cell.angle_beta   90.00
_cell.angle_gamma   90.00
#
_symmetry.space_group_name_H-M   'P 1'
#
loop_
_entity.id
_entity.type
_entity.pdbx_description
1 polymer ?
#
loop_
_entity_poly.entity_id
_entity_poly.type
_entity_poly.pdbx_seq_one_letter_code
_entity_poly.pdbx_strand_id
1 'polypeptide(L)'
;MQPIQFGGLTVGGGGPLLLIAGPCVIESESHAVDTAIAVRDIARRAGVPYVFKASYDKANRTSAGSFRGPGLHEGLRVLSRVREAAGVPILTDIHEASQAAPVAEVADVLQIPAFLSRQTDLLLAAARTGRVVNIKKGQFLAPADMRHAIAKVVGAGNSRVIVTERGFSFGYNNLVVDMRAFPILRSLGYPVVYDVTHSLQLPGGGDGVTAGQASEIGRASCRERVLTGV
;
A
#
# COMPACT_ATOMS: atom_id res chain seq x y z
N MET A 1 9.88 17.64 -2.53
CA MET A 1 8.95 16.53 -2.81
C MET A 1 7.72 17.10 -3.49
N GLN A 2 7.42 16.68 -4.72
CA GLN A 2 6.25 17.15 -5.46
C GLN A 2 4.97 16.57 -4.89
N PRO A 3 3.91 17.37 -4.69
CA PRO A 3 2.62 16.86 -4.27
C PRO A 3 1.96 16.03 -5.38
N ILE A 4 1.25 14.98 -5.00
CA ILE A 4 0.49 14.12 -5.91
C ILE A 4 -0.98 14.30 -5.61
N GLN A 5 -1.80 14.51 -6.65
CA GLN A 5 -3.25 14.67 -6.52
C GLN A 5 -3.98 13.45 -7.08
N PHE A 6 -4.95 12.92 -6.33
CA PHE A 6 -5.88 11.88 -6.78
C PHE A 6 -7.12 11.83 -5.88
N GLY A 7 -8.26 11.48 -6.44
CA GLY A 7 -9.51 11.33 -5.67
C GLY A 7 -9.88 12.54 -4.81
N GLY A 8 -9.55 13.75 -5.24
CA GLY A 8 -9.76 14.98 -4.47
C GLY A 8 -8.75 15.21 -3.32
N LEU A 9 -7.76 14.33 -3.16
CA LEU A 9 -6.73 14.43 -2.12
C LEU A 9 -5.41 14.92 -2.69
N THR A 10 -4.61 15.59 -1.84
CA THR A 10 -3.21 15.97 -2.11
C THR A 10 -2.30 15.27 -1.12
N VAL A 11 -1.28 14.55 -1.63
CA VAL A 11 -0.33 13.78 -0.82
C VAL A 11 1.08 14.30 -1.05
N GLY A 12 1.83 14.53 0.01
CA GLY A 12 3.17 15.13 -0.04
C GLY A 12 3.14 16.65 0.02
N GLY A 13 4.25 17.30 -0.31
CA GLY A 13 4.35 18.77 -0.33
C GLY A 13 4.20 19.46 1.03
N GLY A 14 4.37 18.75 2.17
CA GLY A 14 4.15 19.32 3.51
C GLY A 14 2.68 19.33 3.93
N GLY A 15 1.79 18.67 3.16
CA GLY A 15 0.37 18.51 3.52
C GLY A 15 0.13 17.60 4.72
N PRO A 16 -1.14 17.43 5.12
CA PRO A 16 -1.51 16.60 6.26
C PRO A 16 -1.18 15.13 6.04
N LEU A 17 -1.08 14.38 7.13
CA LEU A 17 -0.92 12.93 7.10
C LEU A 17 -2.11 12.29 6.39
N LEU A 18 -1.85 11.33 5.49
CA LEU A 18 -2.86 10.53 4.81
C LEU A 18 -2.99 9.17 5.50
N LEU A 19 -4.22 8.78 5.83
CA LEU A 19 -4.52 7.43 6.29
C LEU A 19 -4.85 6.52 5.09
N ILE A 20 -4.14 5.41 4.96
CA ILE A 20 -4.46 4.31 4.05
C ILE A 20 -4.82 3.10 4.91
N ALA A 21 -6.07 2.70 4.92
CA ALA A 21 -6.55 1.63 5.80
C ALA A 21 -7.71 0.85 5.18
N GLY A 22 -7.94 -0.37 5.71
CA GLY A 22 -9.00 -1.28 5.29
C GLY A 22 -8.62 -2.73 5.57
N PRO A 23 -9.49 -3.69 5.24
CA PRO A 23 -9.20 -5.11 5.45
C PRO A 23 -8.03 -5.54 4.57
N CYS A 24 -7.20 -6.45 5.09
CA CYS A 24 -6.03 -6.94 4.35
C CYS A 24 -6.42 -7.57 3.00
N VAL A 25 -7.56 -8.27 3.00
CA VAL A 25 -8.16 -8.92 1.83
C VAL A 25 -9.67 -8.73 1.88
N ILE A 26 -10.33 -8.65 0.74
CA ILE A 26 -11.80 -8.61 0.66
C ILE A 26 -12.34 -10.00 1.06
N GLU A 27 -13.09 -10.06 2.15
CA GLU A 27 -13.73 -11.27 2.63
C GLU A 27 -15.20 -11.35 2.16
N SER A 28 -15.90 -10.21 2.19
CA SER A 28 -17.24 -10.04 1.63
C SER A 28 -17.48 -8.58 1.25
N GLU A 29 -18.51 -8.34 0.42
CA GLU A 29 -18.90 -6.97 0.05
C GLU A 29 -19.36 -6.17 1.28
N SER A 30 -20.24 -6.73 2.10
CA SER A 30 -20.75 -6.05 3.30
C SER A 30 -19.61 -5.66 4.25
N HIS A 31 -18.70 -6.60 4.56
CA HIS A 31 -17.55 -6.31 5.43
C HIS A 31 -16.65 -5.20 4.86
N ALA A 32 -16.42 -5.19 3.55
CA ALA A 32 -15.60 -4.17 2.91
C ALA A 32 -16.26 -2.79 2.97
N VAL A 33 -17.56 -2.70 2.66
CA VAL A 33 -18.34 -1.46 2.69
C VAL A 33 -18.46 -0.90 4.11
N ASP A 34 -18.86 -1.75 5.07
CA ASP A 34 -19.04 -1.34 6.46
C ASP A 34 -17.72 -0.86 7.08
N THR A 35 -16.62 -1.56 6.80
CA THR A 35 -15.27 -1.15 7.23
C THR A 35 -14.89 0.20 6.63
N ALA A 36 -15.14 0.40 5.33
CA ALA A 36 -14.79 1.66 4.65
C ALA A 36 -15.56 2.84 5.26
N ILE A 37 -16.85 2.67 5.51
CA ILE A 37 -17.71 3.70 6.12
C ILE A 37 -17.25 4.01 7.56
N ALA A 38 -17.03 2.99 8.36
CA ALA A 38 -16.59 3.15 9.75
C ALA A 38 -15.25 3.88 9.84
N VAL A 39 -14.25 3.46 9.04
CA VAL A 39 -12.92 4.10 9.04
C VAL A 39 -12.98 5.52 8.47
N ARG A 40 -13.77 5.76 7.40
CA ARG A 40 -14.01 7.12 6.88
C ARG A 40 -14.53 8.05 7.96
N ASP A 41 -15.53 7.61 8.72
CA ASP A 41 -16.16 8.45 9.75
C ASP A 41 -15.22 8.73 10.93
N ILE A 42 -14.36 7.77 11.29
CA ILE A 42 -13.29 7.97 12.26
C ILE A 42 -12.26 8.98 11.74
N ALA A 43 -11.77 8.78 10.52
CA ALA A 43 -10.79 9.65 9.89
C ALA A 43 -11.32 11.09 9.75
N ARG A 44 -12.58 11.24 9.34
CA ARG A 44 -13.26 12.55 9.25
C ARG A 44 -13.33 13.26 10.59
N ARG A 45 -13.68 12.57 11.67
CA ARG A 45 -13.67 13.14 13.03
C ARG A 45 -12.27 13.55 13.48
N ALA A 46 -11.25 12.81 13.04
CA ALA A 46 -9.86 13.12 13.34
C ALA A 46 -9.24 14.19 12.42
N GLY A 47 -9.98 14.67 11.41
CA GLY A 47 -9.46 15.62 10.42
C GLY A 47 -8.37 15.04 9.50
N VAL A 48 -8.35 13.70 9.31
CA VAL A 48 -7.32 13.00 8.53
C VAL A 48 -7.89 12.56 7.18
N PRO A 49 -7.28 12.92 6.04
CA PRO A 49 -7.64 12.38 4.72
C PRO A 49 -7.52 10.85 4.70
N TYR A 50 -8.43 10.20 3.99
CA TYR A 50 -8.54 8.74 4.01
C TYR A 50 -8.62 8.14 2.61
N VAL A 51 -7.90 7.04 2.40
CA VAL A 51 -7.96 6.16 1.24
C VAL A 51 -8.29 4.74 1.70
N PHE A 52 -9.34 4.16 1.13
CA PHE A 52 -9.65 2.75 1.41
C PHE A 52 -8.69 1.83 0.70
N LYS A 53 -8.20 0.80 1.42
CA LYS A 53 -7.31 -0.21 0.86
C LYS A 53 -7.81 -1.61 1.17
N ALA A 54 -7.97 -2.43 0.14
CA ALA A 54 -8.12 -3.88 0.29
C ALA A 54 -7.54 -4.58 -0.93
N SER A 55 -7.06 -5.83 -0.75
CA SER A 55 -6.62 -6.68 -1.86
C SER A 55 -7.75 -7.58 -2.32
N TYR A 56 -7.91 -7.74 -3.61
CA TYR A 56 -8.84 -8.71 -4.20
C TYR A 56 -8.24 -10.12 -4.28
N ASP A 57 -6.91 -10.22 -4.21
CA ASP A 57 -6.17 -11.48 -4.18
C ASP A 57 -4.92 -11.36 -3.31
N LYS A 58 -4.60 -12.39 -2.58
CA LYS A 58 -3.35 -12.60 -1.85
C LYS A 58 -2.50 -13.65 -2.58
N ALA A 59 -1.95 -13.28 -3.73
CA ALA A 59 -1.22 -14.16 -4.63
C ALA A 59 0.02 -14.83 -4.00
N ASN A 60 0.55 -14.27 -2.91
CA ASN A 60 1.77 -14.72 -2.23
C ASN A 60 1.53 -15.42 -0.88
N ARG A 61 0.36 -16.04 -0.67
CA ARG A 61 0.11 -16.84 0.53
C ARG A 61 1.12 -17.96 0.68
N THR A 62 1.57 -18.22 1.90
CA THR A 62 2.53 -19.30 2.21
C THR A 62 1.91 -20.67 1.97
N SER A 63 0.65 -20.88 2.40
CA SER A 63 -0.09 -22.12 2.16
C SER A 63 -1.03 -21.99 0.97
N ALA A 64 -1.00 -22.96 0.06
CA ALA A 64 -1.89 -23.01 -1.10
C ALA A 64 -3.39 -23.10 -0.72
N GLY A 65 -3.70 -23.67 0.44
CA GLY A 65 -5.08 -23.78 0.96
C GLY A 65 -5.60 -22.53 1.66
N SER A 66 -4.78 -21.48 1.84
CA SER A 66 -5.21 -20.26 2.50
C SER A 66 -6.17 -19.45 1.64
N PHE A 67 -7.16 -18.82 2.29
CA PHE A 67 -8.06 -17.90 1.60
C PHE A 67 -7.31 -16.76 0.94
N ARG A 68 -7.49 -16.58 -0.36
CA ARG A 68 -6.80 -15.58 -1.17
C ARG A 68 -7.62 -14.33 -1.45
N GLY A 69 -8.93 -14.39 -1.35
CA GLY A 69 -9.84 -13.33 -1.73
C GLY A 69 -10.79 -13.75 -2.84
N PRO A 70 -11.68 -12.85 -3.30
CA PRO A 70 -12.70 -13.15 -4.31
C PRO A 70 -12.17 -13.22 -5.75
N GLY A 71 -10.91 -12.86 -5.98
CA GLY A 71 -10.33 -12.73 -7.32
C GLY A 71 -10.62 -11.37 -7.97
N LEU A 72 -10.04 -11.18 -9.18
CA LEU A 72 -10.01 -9.88 -9.85
C LEU A 72 -11.41 -9.31 -10.12
N HIS A 73 -12.25 -10.02 -10.85
CA HIS A 73 -13.54 -9.50 -11.32
C HIS A 73 -14.47 -9.14 -10.18
N GLU A 74 -14.68 -10.08 -9.27
CA GLU A 74 -15.54 -9.86 -8.11
C GLU A 74 -14.93 -8.82 -7.15
N GLY A 75 -13.62 -8.85 -6.97
CA GLY A 75 -12.93 -7.85 -6.14
C GLY A 75 -13.07 -6.43 -6.67
N LEU A 76 -12.97 -6.21 -7.98
CA LEU A 76 -13.21 -4.90 -8.59
C LEU A 76 -14.65 -4.45 -8.45
N ARG A 77 -15.61 -5.36 -8.57
CA ARG A 77 -17.02 -5.07 -8.32
C ARG A 77 -17.24 -4.58 -6.88
N VAL A 78 -16.67 -5.29 -5.90
CA VAL A 78 -16.75 -4.89 -4.49
C VAL A 78 -16.08 -3.54 -4.24
N LEU A 79 -14.89 -3.30 -4.81
CA LEU A 79 -14.18 -2.02 -4.65
C LEU A 79 -14.98 -0.85 -5.26
N SER A 80 -15.68 -1.06 -6.38
CA SER A 80 -16.60 -0.06 -6.95
C SER A 80 -17.74 0.26 -5.99
N ARG A 81 -18.35 -0.76 -5.37
CA ARG A 81 -19.41 -0.59 -4.35
C ARG A 81 -18.90 0.18 -3.12
N VAL A 82 -17.68 -0.10 -2.68
CA VAL A 82 -17.03 0.66 -1.59
C VAL A 82 -16.88 2.14 -1.98
N ARG A 83 -16.39 2.42 -3.19
CA ARG A 83 -16.26 3.80 -3.70
C ARG A 83 -17.60 4.53 -3.68
N GLU A 84 -18.66 3.91 -4.20
CA GLU A 84 -19.99 4.49 -4.24
C GLU A 84 -20.56 4.75 -2.84
N ALA A 85 -20.46 3.78 -1.94
CA ALA A 85 -21.05 3.85 -0.62
C ALA A 85 -20.29 4.76 0.35
N ALA A 86 -18.96 4.71 0.33
CA ALA A 86 -18.12 5.48 1.25
C ALA A 86 -17.65 6.83 0.69
N GLY A 87 -17.66 7.02 -0.65
CA GLY A 87 -17.19 8.25 -1.28
C GLY A 87 -15.71 8.53 -1.07
N VAL A 88 -14.87 7.48 -1.02
CA VAL A 88 -13.43 7.58 -0.75
C VAL A 88 -12.61 7.02 -1.91
N PRO A 89 -11.38 7.52 -2.14
CA PRO A 89 -10.46 6.95 -3.11
C PRO A 89 -10.07 5.52 -2.75
N ILE A 90 -9.77 4.73 -3.77
CA ILE A 90 -9.47 3.30 -3.66
C ILE A 90 -8.00 3.02 -3.98
N LEU A 91 -7.36 2.22 -3.14
CA LEU A 91 -6.06 1.61 -3.39
C LEU A 91 -6.19 0.09 -3.37
N THR A 92 -5.67 -0.58 -4.39
CA THR A 92 -5.54 -2.05 -4.40
C THR A 92 -4.24 -2.48 -5.07
N ASP A 93 -3.79 -3.69 -4.78
CA ASP A 93 -2.57 -4.26 -5.36
C ASP A 93 -2.84 -5.03 -6.65
N ILE A 94 -1.86 -5.01 -7.56
CA ILE A 94 -1.81 -5.81 -8.80
C ILE A 94 -0.63 -6.78 -8.73
N HIS A 95 -0.77 -7.95 -9.34
CA HIS A 95 0.24 -9.01 -9.28
C HIS A 95 0.79 -9.37 -10.66
N GLU A 96 0.05 -9.06 -11.71
CA GLU A 96 0.39 -9.30 -13.11
C GLU A 96 0.15 -8.05 -13.96
N ALA A 97 0.90 -7.90 -15.03
CA ALA A 97 0.80 -6.74 -15.92
C ALA A 97 -0.59 -6.60 -16.55
N SER A 98 -1.24 -7.73 -16.86
CA SER A 98 -2.60 -7.78 -17.40
C SER A 98 -3.69 -7.20 -16.51
N GLN A 99 -3.44 -7.16 -15.19
CA GLN A 99 -4.39 -6.63 -14.22
C GLN A 99 -4.37 -5.09 -14.14
N ALA A 100 -3.31 -4.44 -14.63
CA ALA A 100 -3.13 -3.00 -14.45
C ALA A 100 -4.27 -2.18 -15.08
N ALA A 101 -4.64 -2.48 -16.32
CA ALA A 101 -5.69 -1.75 -17.02
C ALA A 101 -7.08 -1.90 -16.36
N PRO A 102 -7.62 -3.12 -16.12
CA PRO A 102 -8.93 -3.25 -15.46
C PRO A 102 -8.95 -2.70 -14.03
N VAL A 103 -7.84 -2.83 -13.27
CA VAL A 103 -7.77 -2.25 -11.92
C VAL A 103 -7.78 -0.72 -11.96
N ALA A 104 -7.15 -0.10 -12.95
CA ALA A 104 -7.12 1.35 -13.10
C ALA A 104 -8.50 1.99 -13.39
N GLU A 105 -9.47 1.23 -13.86
CA GLU A 105 -10.86 1.71 -14.03
C GLU A 105 -11.52 1.97 -12.68
N VAL A 106 -11.16 1.19 -11.66
CA VAL A 106 -11.75 1.26 -10.32
C VAL A 106 -10.82 1.93 -9.30
N ALA A 107 -9.53 1.64 -9.30
CA ALA A 107 -8.60 2.15 -8.29
C ALA A 107 -7.95 3.49 -8.70
N ASP A 108 -7.78 4.38 -7.74
CA ASP A 108 -7.04 5.64 -7.89
C ASP A 108 -5.54 5.42 -7.73
N VAL A 109 -5.18 4.41 -6.95
CA VAL A 109 -3.80 4.04 -6.65
C VAL A 109 -3.61 2.54 -6.89
N LEU A 110 -2.69 2.20 -7.80
CA LEU A 110 -2.25 0.82 -8.05
C LEU A 110 -1.04 0.53 -7.18
N GLN A 111 -1.12 -0.52 -6.35
CA GLN A 111 -0.01 -0.92 -5.49
C GLN A 111 0.78 -2.06 -6.11
N ILE A 112 2.10 -1.90 -6.12
CA ILE A 112 3.04 -2.98 -6.45
C ILE A 112 3.46 -3.66 -5.15
N PRO A 113 3.19 -4.96 -4.97
CA PRO A 113 3.61 -5.72 -3.79
C PRO A 113 5.13 -5.72 -3.59
N ALA A 114 5.56 -5.84 -2.33
CA ALA A 114 6.97 -5.75 -1.96
C ALA A 114 7.85 -6.81 -2.68
N PHE A 115 7.38 -8.04 -2.82
CA PHE A 115 8.10 -9.09 -3.54
C PHE A 115 8.23 -8.81 -5.04
N LEU A 116 7.32 -8.02 -5.61
CA LEU A 116 7.26 -7.69 -7.03
C LEU A 116 7.83 -6.30 -7.35
N SER A 117 8.42 -5.62 -6.36
CA SER A 117 8.90 -4.24 -6.49
C SER A 117 9.97 -4.03 -7.58
N ARG A 118 10.64 -5.09 -8.04
CA ARG A 118 11.65 -5.05 -9.11
C ARG A 118 11.12 -5.50 -10.48
N GLN A 119 9.90 -6.03 -10.57
CA GLN A 119 9.33 -6.59 -11.81
C GLN A 119 9.07 -5.49 -12.84
N THR A 120 9.89 -5.46 -13.89
CA THR A 120 9.86 -4.38 -14.88
C THR A 120 8.52 -4.28 -15.58
N ASP A 121 8.00 -5.38 -16.11
CA ASP A 121 6.76 -5.37 -16.89
C ASP A 121 5.56 -4.93 -16.05
N LEU A 122 5.51 -5.34 -14.78
CA LEU A 122 4.45 -4.94 -13.85
C LEU A 122 4.51 -3.42 -13.56
N LEU A 123 5.71 -2.89 -13.29
CA LEU A 123 5.93 -1.46 -13.05
C LEU A 123 5.55 -0.62 -14.28
N LEU A 124 5.97 -1.05 -15.48
CA LEU A 124 5.64 -0.37 -16.74
C LEU A 124 4.14 -0.42 -17.04
N ALA A 125 3.49 -1.57 -16.81
CA ALA A 125 2.04 -1.71 -16.98
C ALA A 125 1.27 -0.78 -16.05
N ALA A 126 1.64 -0.73 -14.75
CA ALA A 126 1.05 0.20 -13.80
C ALA A 126 1.27 1.66 -14.22
N ALA A 127 2.48 2.03 -14.64
CA ALA A 127 2.81 3.39 -15.09
C ALA A 127 1.93 3.84 -16.25
N ARG A 128 1.72 2.98 -17.26
CA ARG A 128 0.94 3.29 -18.47
C ARG A 128 -0.53 3.57 -18.19
N THR A 129 -1.05 3.18 -17.04
CA THR A 129 -2.43 3.52 -16.65
C THR A 129 -2.64 5.00 -16.33
N GLY A 130 -1.56 5.75 -16.06
CA GLY A 130 -1.60 7.14 -15.58
C GLY A 130 -2.12 7.31 -14.16
N ARG A 131 -2.50 6.21 -13.46
CA ARG A 131 -2.88 6.25 -12.06
C ARG A 131 -1.67 6.44 -11.15
N VAL A 132 -1.90 6.77 -9.89
CA VAL A 132 -0.82 6.79 -8.90
C VAL A 132 -0.28 5.38 -8.70
N VAL A 133 1.04 5.22 -8.70
CA VAL A 133 1.70 3.93 -8.47
C VAL A 133 2.35 3.94 -7.10
N ASN A 134 1.82 3.15 -6.18
CA ASN A 134 2.42 2.93 -4.86
C ASN A 134 3.34 1.70 -4.90
N ILE A 135 4.65 1.90 -4.75
CA ILE A 135 5.62 0.82 -4.79
C ILE A 135 6.02 0.45 -3.36
N LYS A 136 5.63 -0.75 -2.90
CA LYS A 136 6.08 -1.25 -1.60
C LYS A 136 7.54 -1.68 -1.70
N LYS A 137 8.39 -1.13 -0.83
CA LYS A 137 9.80 -1.53 -0.77
C LYS A 137 9.92 -3.02 -0.43
N GLY A 138 10.67 -3.76 -1.23
CA GLY A 138 10.99 -5.15 -0.92
C GLY A 138 11.76 -5.25 0.40
N GLN A 139 11.50 -6.31 1.18
CA GLN A 139 12.19 -6.58 2.45
C GLN A 139 13.69 -6.83 2.26
N PHE A 140 14.11 -7.08 1.04
CA PHE A 140 15.50 -7.34 0.61
C PHE A 140 16.19 -6.14 -0.03
N LEU A 141 15.48 -4.99 -0.17
CA LEU A 141 16.01 -3.79 -0.83
C LEU A 141 16.48 -2.77 0.19
N ALA A 142 17.65 -2.19 -0.06
CA ALA A 142 18.05 -0.98 0.62
C ALA A 142 17.11 0.19 0.24
N PRO A 143 16.80 1.12 1.16
CA PRO A 143 15.92 2.26 0.85
C PRO A 143 16.35 3.06 -0.38
N ALA A 144 17.65 3.33 -0.53
CA ALA A 144 18.18 4.06 -1.68
C ALA A 144 17.98 3.35 -3.02
N ASP A 145 17.87 2.01 -3.03
CA ASP A 145 17.71 1.24 -4.28
C ASP A 145 16.29 1.32 -4.86
N MET A 146 15.34 1.86 -4.10
CA MET A 146 14.02 2.17 -4.62
C MET A 146 14.07 3.14 -5.79
N ARG A 147 15.15 3.94 -5.94
CA ARG A 147 15.36 4.81 -7.12
C ARG A 147 15.23 4.04 -8.44
N HIS A 148 15.65 2.77 -8.49
CA HIS A 148 15.59 1.97 -9.72
C HIS A 148 14.16 1.57 -10.09
N ALA A 149 13.32 1.22 -9.11
CA ALA A 149 11.90 0.94 -9.34
C ALA A 149 11.15 2.20 -9.74
N ILE A 150 11.41 3.31 -9.06
CA ILE A 150 10.86 4.64 -9.38
C ILE A 150 11.25 5.04 -10.81
N ALA A 151 12.52 4.91 -11.17
CA ALA A 151 13.00 5.27 -12.51
C ALA A 151 12.29 4.54 -13.64
N LYS A 152 11.88 3.29 -13.43
CA LYS A 152 11.09 2.53 -14.42
C LYS A 152 9.70 3.15 -14.64
N VAL A 153 9.02 3.54 -13.56
CA VAL A 153 7.70 4.16 -13.63
C VAL A 153 7.78 5.55 -14.26
N VAL A 154 8.75 6.36 -13.81
CA VAL A 154 8.97 7.71 -14.35
C VAL A 154 9.43 7.68 -15.80
N GLY A 155 10.33 6.77 -16.15
CA GLY A 155 10.80 6.58 -17.53
C GLY A 155 9.69 6.13 -18.49
N ALA A 156 8.60 5.54 -17.98
CA ALA A 156 7.39 5.24 -18.74
C ALA A 156 6.40 6.44 -18.84
N GLY A 157 6.79 7.61 -18.35
CA GLY A 157 6.00 8.85 -18.46
C GLY A 157 5.08 9.14 -17.26
N ASN A 158 5.15 8.37 -16.17
CA ASN A 158 4.31 8.57 -15.00
C ASN A 158 5.12 8.99 -13.77
N SER A 159 5.06 10.25 -13.39
CA SER A 159 5.74 10.78 -12.19
C SER A 159 4.92 10.67 -10.90
N ARG A 160 3.71 10.10 -10.95
CA ARG A 160 2.79 9.97 -9.81
C ARG A 160 3.13 8.73 -8.98
N VAL A 161 4.26 8.77 -8.28
CA VAL A 161 4.80 7.64 -7.53
C VAL A 161 4.74 7.89 -6.04
N ILE A 162 4.30 6.90 -5.27
CA ILE A 162 4.41 6.83 -3.81
C ILE A 162 5.29 5.63 -3.47
N VAL A 163 6.09 5.73 -2.42
CA VAL A 163 6.92 4.63 -1.93
C VAL A 163 6.46 4.21 -0.54
N THR A 164 6.30 2.92 -0.31
CA THR A 164 5.89 2.39 0.99
C THR A 164 7.04 1.63 1.67
N GLU A 165 7.46 2.11 2.84
CA GLU A 165 8.33 1.38 3.76
C GLU A 165 7.49 0.34 4.53
N ARG A 166 7.98 -0.90 4.64
CA ARG A 166 7.28 -2.00 5.30
C ARG A 166 8.21 -2.96 6.07
N GLY A 167 9.42 -2.53 6.34
CA GLY A 167 10.45 -3.31 7.02
C GLY A 167 11.41 -4.03 6.07
N PHE A 168 12.50 -4.46 6.65
CA PHE A 168 13.60 -5.20 6.05
C PHE A 168 13.75 -6.54 6.77
N SER A 169 14.07 -7.61 6.05
CA SER A 169 14.36 -8.92 6.66
C SER A 169 15.58 -8.85 7.54
N PHE A 170 15.43 -9.25 8.80
CA PHE A 170 16.51 -9.23 9.80
C PHE A 170 16.57 -10.58 10.52
N GLY A 171 17.52 -11.40 10.13
CA GLY A 171 17.57 -12.79 10.58
C GLY A 171 16.42 -13.62 9.98
N TYR A 172 16.08 -14.74 10.66
CA TYR A 172 14.99 -15.62 10.23
C TYR A 172 13.65 -15.13 10.77
N ASN A 173 12.63 -15.15 9.90
CA ASN A 173 11.23 -14.91 10.25
C ASN A 173 10.96 -13.58 10.98
N ASN A 174 11.81 -12.57 10.79
CA ASN A 174 11.63 -11.28 11.45
C ASN A 174 11.81 -10.11 10.48
N LEU A 175 11.17 -9.00 10.81
CA LEU A 175 11.27 -7.73 10.10
C LEU A 175 11.66 -6.61 11.05
N VAL A 176 12.50 -5.70 10.58
CA VAL A 176 12.89 -4.49 11.30
C VAL A 176 12.67 -3.28 10.40
N VAL A 177 12.14 -2.21 10.95
CA VAL A 177 12.09 -0.91 10.30
C VAL A 177 13.27 -0.08 10.78
N ASP A 178 14.16 0.24 9.87
CA ASP A 178 15.17 1.26 10.13
C ASP A 178 14.53 2.64 9.92
N MET A 179 14.39 3.42 10.99
CA MET A 179 13.78 4.74 10.94
C MET A 179 14.55 5.72 10.04
N ARG A 180 15.83 5.46 9.77
CA ARG A 180 16.65 6.21 8.80
C ARG A 180 16.19 5.97 7.35
N ALA A 181 15.41 4.91 7.10
CA ALA A 181 14.84 4.65 5.78
C ALA A 181 13.92 5.77 5.31
N PHE A 182 13.18 6.42 6.21
CA PHE A 182 12.25 7.49 5.83
C PHE A 182 12.93 8.71 5.22
N PRO A 183 13.93 9.34 5.85
CA PRO A 183 14.65 10.44 5.21
C PRO A 183 15.36 10.00 3.92
N ILE A 184 15.91 8.78 3.85
CA ILE A 184 16.54 8.26 2.63
C ILE A 184 15.50 8.13 1.50
N LEU A 185 14.34 7.54 1.75
CA LEU A 185 13.27 7.42 0.75
C LEU A 185 12.72 8.79 0.35
N ARG A 186 12.55 9.72 1.29
CA ARG A 186 12.10 11.09 1.00
C ARG A 186 13.08 11.86 0.13
N SER A 187 14.39 11.63 0.28
CA SER A 187 15.42 12.26 -0.56
C SER A 187 15.33 11.87 -2.03
N LEU A 188 14.61 10.77 -2.36
CA LEU A 188 14.31 10.38 -3.73
C LEU A 188 13.26 11.30 -4.39
N GLY A 189 12.61 12.21 -3.63
CA GLY A 189 11.71 13.23 -4.15
C GLY A 189 10.22 12.86 -4.18
N TYR A 190 9.83 11.70 -3.63
CA TYR A 190 8.46 11.17 -3.67
C TYR A 190 7.84 11.03 -2.27
N PRO A 191 6.50 11.07 -2.14
CA PRO A 191 5.84 10.78 -0.88
C PRO A 191 6.17 9.39 -0.36
N VAL A 192 6.33 9.28 0.96
CA VAL A 192 6.64 8.01 1.65
C VAL A 192 5.50 7.64 2.57
N VAL A 193 5.05 6.39 2.46
CA VAL A 193 4.05 5.77 3.33
C VAL A 193 4.76 4.79 4.27
N TYR A 194 4.35 4.76 5.51
CA TYR A 194 4.73 3.73 6.48
C TYR A 194 3.64 2.67 6.61
N ASP A 195 3.92 1.45 6.21
CA ASP A 195 3.05 0.31 6.42
C ASP A 195 3.32 -0.32 7.78
N VAL A 196 2.69 0.22 8.80
CA VAL A 196 2.85 -0.21 10.20
C VAL A 196 2.46 -1.66 10.39
N THR A 197 1.32 -2.06 9.82
CA THR A 197 0.76 -3.41 10.01
C THR A 197 1.68 -4.50 9.47
N HIS A 198 2.17 -4.33 8.24
CA HIS A 198 3.02 -5.36 7.63
C HIS A 198 4.47 -5.30 8.11
N SER A 199 4.91 -4.22 8.72
CA SER A 199 6.26 -4.15 9.32
C SER A 199 6.39 -4.99 10.60
N LEU A 200 5.26 -5.33 11.23
CA LEU A 200 5.18 -6.15 12.45
C LEU A 200 4.85 -7.63 12.16
N GLN A 201 4.87 -8.03 10.91
CA GLN A 201 4.70 -9.43 10.53
C GLN A 201 5.95 -10.24 10.87
N LEU A 202 5.73 -11.50 11.21
CA LEU A 202 6.75 -12.54 11.35
C LEU A 202 6.59 -13.52 10.19
N PRO A 203 7.24 -13.28 9.04
CA PRO A 203 7.06 -14.10 7.85
C PRO A 203 7.45 -15.55 8.11
N GLY A 204 6.53 -16.50 7.86
CA GLY A 204 6.77 -17.93 8.12
C GLY A 204 6.88 -18.31 9.61
N GLY A 205 6.63 -17.38 10.54
CA GLY A 205 6.77 -17.61 11.98
C GLY A 205 5.62 -18.41 12.62
N GLY A 206 4.58 -18.77 11.87
CA GLY A 206 3.42 -19.52 12.35
C GLY A 206 3.12 -20.73 11.49
N ASP A 207 3.88 -21.80 11.60
CA ASP A 207 3.65 -23.11 10.96
C ASP A 207 2.88 -23.06 9.61
N GLY A 208 3.51 -22.50 8.57
CA GLY A 208 2.93 -22.34 7.23
C GLY A 208 2.05 -21.09 7.04
N VAL A 209 1.90 -20.25 8.07
CA VAL A 209 1.23 -18.95 7.98
C VAL A 209 2.13 -17.83 8.50
N THR A 210 1.85 -16.61 8.09
CA THR A 210 2.53 -15.44 8.63
C THR A 210 1.96 -15.11 10.02
N ALA A 211 2.81 -15.15 11.05
CA ALA A 211 2.49 -14.61 12.36
C ALA A 211 2.67 -13.08 12.39
N GLY A 212 2.31 -12.44 13.50
CA GLY A 212 2.46 -10.99 13.65
C GLY A 212 2.36 -10.54 15.09
N GLN A 213 2.88 -9.34 15.34
CA GLN A 213 2.85 -8.66 16.64
C GLN A 213 1.73 -7.62 16.68
N ALA A 214 0.47 -8.05 16.50
CA ALA A 214 -0.68 -7.15 16.38
C ALA A 214 -0.85 -6.22 17.58
N SER A 215 -0.48 -6.65 18.79
CA SER A 215 -0.47 -5.82 20.01
C SER A 215 0.45 -4.61 19.93
N GLU A 216 1.47 -4.64 19.07
CA GLU A 216 2.47 -3.58 18.93
C GLU A 216 2.09 -2.53 17.88
N ILE A 217 1.00 -2.71 17.12
CA ILE A 217 0.58 -1.79 16.05
C ILE A 217 0.43 -0.36 16.57
N GLY A 218 -0.21 -0.18 17.73
CA GLY A 218 -0.36 1.12 18.35
C GLY A 218 0.96 1.80 18.69
N ARG A 219 1.92 1.04 19.22
CA ARG A 219 3.26 1.55 19.57
C ARG A 219 4.09 1.87 18.33
N ALA A 220 4.03 1.04 17.30
CA ALA A 220 4.73 1.27 16.06
C ALA A 220 4.20 2.53 15.34
N SER A 221 2.89 2.74 15.31
CA SER A 221 2.28 3.93 14.71
C SER A 221 2.56 5.22 15.49
N CYS A 222 2.71 5.16 16.82
CA CYS A 222 3.04 6.33 17.63
C CYS A 222 4.45 6.87 17.37
N ARG A 223 5.40 6.02 16.96
CA ARG A 223 6.75 6.46 16.61
C ARG A 223 6.81 7.37 15.38
N GLU A 224 5.84 7.28 14.52
CA GLU A 224 5.74 8.11 13.31
C GLU A 224 5.44 9.59 13.63
N ARG A 225 4.73 9.86 14.73
CA ARG A 225 4.42 11.25 15.16
C ARG A 225 5.65 12.07 15.54
N VAL A 226 6.75 11.43 15.90
CA VAL A 226 8.00 12.10 16.30
C VAL A 226 8.80 12.57 15.07
N LEU A 227 8.52 12.06 13.90
CA LEU A 227 9.27 12.36 12.67
C LEU A 227 8.63 13.41 11.77
N THR A 228 7.40 13.85 12.06
CA THR A 228 6.71 14.91 11.30
C THR A 228 7.06 16.32 11.75
N GLY A 229 7.87 16.47 12.79
CA GLY A 229 8.23 17.74 13.44
C GLY A 229 9.67 18.22 13.17
N VAL A 230 10.35 17.77 12.08
CA VAL A 230 11.67 18.31 11.70
C VAL A 230 11.70 18.65 10.22
#